data_d5a193a496247cb8bb7dba7e56f166e8
#
_entry.id   d5a193a496247cb8bb7dba7e56f166e8
#
_cell.length_a   1.000
_cell.length_b   1.000
_cell.length_c   1.000
_cell.angle_alpha   90.00
_cell.angle_beta   90.00
_cell.angle_gamma   90.00
#
_symmetry.space_group_name_H-M   'P 1'
#
loop_
_entity.id
_entity.type
_entity.pdbx_description
1 polymer ?
#
loop_
_entity_poly.entity_id
_entity_poly.type
_entity_poly.pdbx_seq_one_letter_code
_entity_poly.pdbx_strand_id
1 'polypeptide(L)'
;MKRADGRSCDEMRPVRITTDFVKFPEGSALIECGDTKVLCCASVEERTPPHVKPGHGWVTAEYSMLPRANRERSRRDIDKLKLAGRSAEIQRLIGRSLRAAVDMEALGERTITIDCDVLQGDGGTRTASVTGGFVALALACRKLAEQGAVERNPIRGFAAGISAGIVDDTPML
;
A
#
# COMPACT_ATOMS: atom_id res chain seq x y z
N MET A 1 30.21 3.03 -9.79
CA MET A 1 30.21 2.84 -8.32
C MET A 1 29.54 1.49 -8.02
N LYS A 2 30.10 0.62 -7.19
CA LYS A 2 29.41 -0.61 -6.74
C LYS A 2 28.64 -0.29 -5.45
N ARG A 3 27.36 -0.65 -5.37
CA ARG A 3 26.56 -0.55 -4.15
C ARG A 3 27.06 -1.54 -3.10
N ALA A 4 26.79 -1.26 -1.81
CA ALA A 4 27.24 -2.10 -0.71
C ALA A 4 26.73 -3.56 -0.79
N ASP A 5 25.59 -3.79 -1.44
CA ASP A 5 24.96 -5.08 -1.69
C ASP A 5 25.34 -5.71 -3.05
N GLY A 6 26.22 -5.07 -3.82
CA GLY A 6 26.74 -5.55 -5.10
C GLY A 6 25.87 -5.28 -6.32
N ARG A 7 24.65 -4.71 -6.16
CA ARG A 7 23.76 -4.38 -7.27
C ARG A 7 24.32 -3.25 -8.13
N SER A 8 23.94 -3.21 -9.42
CA SER A 8 24.18 -2.06 -10.30
C SER A 8 23.28 -0.87 -9.92
N CYS A 9 23.56 0.33 -10.46
CA CYS A 9 22.82 1.55 -10.12
C CYS A 9 21.33 1.48 -10.52
N ASP A 10 21.03 0.80 -11.62
CA ASP A 10 19.70 0.59 -12.22
C ASP A 10 19.04 -0.72 -11.79
N GLU A 11 19.66 -1.49 -10.91
CA GLU A 11 19.16 -2.77 -10.46
C GLU A 11 18.27 -2.61 -9.22
N MET A 12 17.01 -3.03 -9.33
CA MET A 12 16.09 -3.10 -8.22
C MET A 12 16.44 -4.22 -7.25
N ARG A 13 16.05 -4.08 -5.97
CA ARG A 13 16.02 -5.23 -5.05
C ARG A 13 15.02 -6.26 -5.58
N PRO A 14 15.26 -7.57 -5.34
CA PRO A 14 14.28 -8.59 -5.67
C PRO A 14 12.92 -8.28 -5.07
N VAL A 15 11.88 -8.35 -5.88
CA VAL A 15 10.49 -8.13 -5.44
C VAL A 15 9.73 -9.44 -5.54
N ARG A 16 9.07 -9.81 -4.45
CA ARG A 16 8.14 -10.93 -4.38
C ARG A 16 6.81 -10.46 -3.82
N ILE A 17 5.71 -10.88 -4.45
CA ILE A 17 4.35 -10.59 -3.97
C ILE A 17 3.61 -11.91 -3.84
N THR A 18 3.11 -12.17 -2.62
CA THR A 18 2.26 -13.32 -2.32
C THR A 18 0.85 -12.81 -2.09
N THR A 19 -0.06 -13.15 -3.00
CA THR A 19 -1.49 -12.79 -2.93
C THR A 19 -2.25 -13.72 -1.99
N ASP A 20 -3.41 -13.25 -1.52
CA ASP A 20 -4.31 -14.02 -0.64
C ASP A 20 -3.59 -14.55 0.62
N PHE A 21 -2.66 -13.74 1.13
CA PHE A 21 -1.77 -14.12 2.24
C PHE A 21 -2.52 -14.34 3.55
N VAL A 22 -3.60 -13.57 3.79
CA VAL A 22 -4.50 -13.74 4.94
C VAL A 22 -5.95 -13.91 4.47
N LYS A 23 -6.74 -14.66 5.24
CA LYS A 23 -8.03 -15.21 4.82
C LYS A 23 -9.18 -14.20 4.79
N PHE A 24 -9.23 -13.25 5.73
CA PHE A 24 -10.45 -12.49 5.98
C PHE A 24 -10.65 -11.24 5.10
N PRO A 25 -9.60 -10.46 4.74
CA PRO A 25 -9.76 -9.28 3.90
C PRO A 25 -10.33 -9.62 2.51
N GLU A 26 -10.99 -8.66 1.87
CA GLU A 26 -11.48 -8.81 0.50
C GLU A 26 -10.32 -8.96 -0.50
N GLY A 27 -9.15 -8.41 -0.18
CA GLY A 27 -7.89 -8.64 -0.88
C GLY A 27 -6.72 -8.54 0.07
N SER A 28 -5.70 -9.37 -0.09
CA SER A 28 -4.48 -9.30 0.70
C SER A 28 -3.24 -9.64 -0.10
N ALA A 29 -2.12 -8.99 0.24
CA ALA A 29 -0.83 -9.25 -0.37
C ALA A 29 0.29 -9.04 0.65
N LEU A 30 1.21 -10.00 0.73
CA LEU A 30 2.53 -9.77 1.34
C LEU A 30 3.50 -9.37 0.23
N ILE A 31 4.04 -8.16 0.32
CA ILE A 31 5.13 -7.71 -0.55
C ILE A 31 6.46 -7.77 0.19
N GLU A 32 7.44 -8.36 -0.46
CA GLU A 32 8.83 -8.42 -0.06
C GLU A 32 9.67 -7.68 -1.10
N CYS A 33 10.46 -6.69 -0.66
CA CYS A 33 11.38 -5.95 -1.51
C CYS A 33 12.78 -5.99 -0.86
N GLY A 34 13.62 -6.94 -1.27
CA GLY A 34 14.77 -7.35 -0.46
C GLY A 34 14.31 -7.78 0.94
N ASP A 35 14.90 -7.20 1.96
CA ASP A 35 14.55 -7.50 3.35
C ASP A 35 13.34 -6.69 3.88
N THR A 36 12.80 -5.74 3.12
CA THR A 36 11.57 -5.05 3.50
C THR A 36 10.36 -5.93 3.23
N LYS A 37 9.49 -6.09 4.24
CA LYS A 37 8.26 -6.89 4.18
C LYS A 37 7.08 -6.08 4.67
N VAL A 38 6.04 -5.98 3.86
CA VAL A 38 4.80 -5.27 4.20
C VAL A 38 3.61 -6.16 3.91
N LEU A 39 2.75 -6.35 4.90
CA LEU A 39 1.44 -6.96 4.72
C LEU A 39 0.45 -5.86 4.37
N CYS A 40 -0.26 -6.03 3.25
CA CYS A 40 -1.29 -5.11 2.79
C CYS A 40 -2.63 -5.85 2.74
N CYS A 41 -3.64 -5.29 3.39
CA CYS A 41 -4.99 -5.85 3.47
C CYS A 41 -6.02 -4.81 2.99
N ALA A 42 -6.97 -5.23 2.17
CA ALA A 42 -8.07 -4.40 1.69
C ALA A 42 -9.37 -4.81 2.37
N SER A 43 -10.03 -3.88 3.05
CA SER A 43 -11.34 -4.05 3.67
C SER A 43 -12.37 -3.19 2.96
N VAL A 44 -13.52 -3.76 2.63
CA VAL A 44 -14.62 -3.08 1.94
C VAL A 44 -15.75 -2.76 2.91
N GLU A 45 -16.21 -1.50 2.92
CA GLU A 45 -17.37 -1.04 3.67
C GLU A 45 -18.43 -0.50 2.71
N GLU A 46 -19.71 -0.85 2.90
CA GLU A 46 -20.88 -0.39 2.11
C GLU A 46 -21.32 1.02 2.55
N ARG A 47 -20.39 1.93 2.75
CA ARG A 47 -20.62 3.34 3.11
C ARG A 47 -19.46 4.21 2.67
N THR A 48 -19.70 5.49 2.50
CA THR A 48 -18.68 6.51 2.18
C THR A 48 -18.60 7.58 3.26
N PRO A 49 -17.44 8.22 3.46
CA PRO A 49 -17.31 9.37 4.31
C PRO A 49 -18.20 10.55 3.83
N PRO A 50 -18.68 11.43 4.75
CA PRO A 50 -19.58 12.53 4.40
C PRO A 50 -19.03 13.54 3.37
N HIS A 51 -17.73 13.60 3.19
CA HIS A 51 -17.08 14.50 2.24
C HIS A 51 -17.02 13.95 0.81
N VAL A 52 -17.40 12.69 0.60
CA VAL A 52 -17.41 12.05 -0.72
C VAL A 52 -18.69 12.41 -1.45
N LYS A 53 -18.58 12.72 -2.74
CA LYS A 53 -19.73 13.04 -3.60
C LYS A 53 -20.67 11.83 -3.68
N PRO A 54 -22.00 12.03 -3.57
CA PRO A 54 -22.96 10.95 -3.76
C PRO A 54 -22.72 10.16 -5.06
N GLY A 55 -22.91 8.85 -5.02
CA GLY A 55 -22.67 7.94 -6.14
C GLY A 55 -21.20 7.59 -6.38
N HIS A 56 -20.27 8.13 -5.58
CA HIS A 56 -18.84 7.84 -5.71
C HIS A 56 -18.35 7.01 -4.52
N GLY A 57 -17.41 6.14 -4.78
CA GLY A 57 -16.67 5.42 -3.76
C GLY A 57 -15.48 6.21 -3.20
N TRP A 58 -14.81 5.61 -2.24
CA TRP A 58 -13.61 6.16 -1.62
C TRP A 58 -12.55 5.08 -1.41
N VAL A 59 -11.30 5.43 -1.61
CA VAL A 59 -10.15 4.59 -1.26
C VAL A 59 -9.27 5.36 -0.29
N THR A 60 -8.98 4.77 0.85
CA THR A 60 -8.07 5.32 1.85
C THR A 60 -7.04 4.29 2.26
N ALA A 61 -6.04 4.70 3.02
CA ALA A 61 -5.02 3.79 3.52
C ALA A 61 -4.59 4.14 4.93
N GLU A 62 -4.23 3.12 5.68
CA GLU A 62 -3.53 3.22 6.94
C GLU A 62 -2.13 2.62 6.81
N TYR A 63 -1.21 3.08 7.64
CA TYR A 63 0.18 2.62 7.63
C TYR A 63 0.70 2.53 9.05
N SER A 64 1.24 1.39 9.38
CA SER A 64 1.85 1.14 10.69
C SER A 64 3.11 0.30 10.56
N MET A 65 3.99 0.41 11.55
CA MET A 65 5.16 -0.45 11.68
C MET A 65 5.07 -1.27 12.95
N LEU A 66 5.36 -2.56 12.87
CA LEU A 66 5.50 -3.38 14.08
C LEU A 66 6.65 -2.84 14.95
N PRO A 67 6.55 -2.96 16.28
CA PRO A 67 7.59 -2.45 17.19
C PRO A 67 9.00 -2.94 16.89
N ARG A 68 9.14 -4.15 16.36
CA ARG A 68 10.42 -4.76 15.95
C ARG A 68 10.60 -4.87 14.44
N ALA A 69 9.88 -4.08 13.67
CA ALA A 69 10.12 -3.98 12.22
C ALA A 69 11.53 -3.46 11.89
N ASN A 70 12.14 -2.69 12.78
CA ASN A 70 13.50 -2.18 12.66
C ASN A 70 14.47 -2.91 13.60
N ARG A 71 15.78 -2.64 13.44
CA ARG A 71 16.85 -3.20 14.30
C ARG A 71 16.62 -2.90 15.78
N GLU A 72 16.11 -1.71 16.09
CA GLU A 72 15.73 -1.31 17.45
C GLU A 72 14.21 -1.32 17.61
N ARG A 73 13.75 -1.63 18.83
CA ARG A 73 12.32 -1.61 19.16
C ARG A 73 11.81 -0.18 19.23
N SER A 74 10.81 0.16 18.43
CA SER A 74 10.04 1.40 18.54
C SER A 74 8.79 1.21 19.40
N ARG A 75 8.27 2.30 19.98
CA ARG A 75 6.95 2.30 20.63
C ARG A 75 5.86 2.29 19.58
N ARG A 76 4.71 1.70 19.88
CA ARG A 76 3.52 1.80 19.01
C ARG A 76 3.03 3.25 18.97
N ASP A 77 2.51 3.68 17.83
CA ASP A 77 2.00 5.05 17.66
C ASP A 77 0.79 5.33 18.59
N ILE A 78 -0.02 4.32 18.90
CA ILE A 78 -1.14 4.43 19.83
C ILE A 78 -0.70 4.80 21.26
N ASP A 79 0.50 4.42 21.66
CA ASP A 79 1.03 4.78 22.99
C ASP A 79 1.31 6.29 23.12
N LYS A 80 1.35 7.01 22.02
CA LYS A 80 1.63 8.45 21.95
C LYS A 80 0.37 9.31 21.91
N LEU A 81 -0.83 8.73 21.96
CA LEU A 81 -2.15 9.42 21.81
C LEU A 81 -2.25 10.27 20.55
N LYS A 82 -1.32 10.19 19.63
CA LYS A 82 -1.29 10.93 18.36
C LYS A 82 -0.51 10.14 17.32
N LEU A 83 -1.10 10.01 16.13
CA LEU A 83 -0.42 9.43 15.00
C LEU A 83 0.88 10.22 14.72
N ALA A 84 2.00 9.52 14.56
CA ALA A 84 3.25 10.17 14.21
C ALA A 84 3.12 10.88 12.85
N GLY A 85 3.67 12.08 12.72
CA GLY A 85 3.58 12.87 11.48
C GLY A 85 4.06 12.11 10.24
N ARG A 86 5.08 11.26 10.41
CA ARG A 86 5.57 10.36 9.35
C ARG A 86 4.52 9.32 8.93
N SER A 87 3.86 8.65 9.86
CA SER A 87 2.81 7.66 9.54
C SER A 87 1.64 8.33 8.84
N ALA A 88 1.20 9.50 9.31
CA ALA A 88 0.14 10.28 8.69
C ALA A 88 0.50 10.73 7.25
N GLU A 89 1.74 11.16 7.02
CA GLU A 89 2.23 11.53 5.68
C GLU A 89 2.18 10.32 4.75
N ILE A 90 2.66 9.15 5.20
CA ILE A 90 2.72 7.93 4.39
C ILE A 90 1.30 7.42 4.07
N GLN A 91 0.38 7.40 5.04
CA GLN A 91 -1.02 7.06 4.80
C GLN A 91 -1.64 7.91 3.68
N ARG A 92 -1.43 9.23 3.74
CA ARG A 92 -1.93 10.15 2.71
C ARG A 92 -1.28 9.92 1.35
N LEU A 93 0.00 9.58 1.31
CA LEU A 93 0.71 9.24 0.08
C LEU A 93 0.10 7.99 -0.55
N ILE A 94 -0.03 6.89 0.21
CA ILE A 94 -0.58 5.62 -0.28
C ILE A 94 -2.01 5.85 -0.79
N GLY A 95 -2.89 6.43 0.03
CA GLY A 95 -4.28 6.67 -0.35
C GLY A 95 -4.42 7.49 -1.64
N ARG A 96 -3.62 8.55 -1.84
CA ARG A 96 -3.64 9.35 -3.07
C ARG A 96 -3.15 8.55 -4.28
N SER A 97 -2.08 7.77 -4.12
CA SER A 97 -1.53 6.93 -5.19
C SER A 97 -2.56 5.89 -5.66
N LEU A 98 -3.23 5.24 -4.72
CA LEU A 98 -4.23 4.22 -5.01
C LEU A 98 -5.50 4.80 -5.66
N ARG A 99 -5.98 5.96 -5.18
CA ARG A 99 -7.12 6.65 -5.81
C ARG A 99 -6.90 6.99 -7.29
N ALA A 100 -5.66 7.26 -7.69
CA ALA A 100 -5.34 7.53 -9.08
C ALA A 100 -5.59 6.33 -10.01
N ALA A 101 -5.59 5.11 -9.48
CA ALA A 101 -5.78 3.87 -10.23
C ALA A 101 -7.23 3.35 -10.23
N VAL A 102 -8.16 4.03 -9.55
CA VAL A 102 -9.55 3.59 -9.39
C VAL A 102 -10.54 4.56 -10.01
N ASP A 103 -11.54 4.03 -10.66
CA ASP A 103 -12.75 4.73 -11.06
C ASP A 103 -13.73 4.74 -9.88
N MET A 104 -13.88 5.90 -9.24
CA MET A 104 -14.70 6.05 -8.04
C MET A 104 -16.20 5.94 -8.32
N GLU A 105 -16.67 6.25 -9.53
CA GLU A 105 -18.06 6.07 -9.94
C GLU A 105 -18.36 4.58 -10.12
N ALA A 106 -17.45 3.84 -10.77
CA ALA A 106 -17.59 2.40 -10.94
C ALA A 106 -17.51 1.64 -9.61
N LEU A 107 -16.80 2.16 -8.60
CA LEU A 107 -16.76 1.59 -7.25
C LEU A 107 -18.11 1.75 -6.52
N GLY A 108 -18.87 2.83 -6.83
CA GLY A 108 -20.11 3.14 -6.16
C GLY A 108 -19.90 3.53 -4.69
N GLU A 109 -20.97 3.69 -3.94
CA GLU A 109 -20.94 4.21 -2.54
C GLU A 109 -20.30 3.24 -1.53
N ARG A 110 -19.03 2.89 -1.77
CA ARG A 110 -18.21 2.02 -0.94
C ARG A 110 -16.91 2.69 -0.54
N THR A 111 -16.40 2.32 0.62
CA THR A 111 -15.04 2.66 1.03
C THR A 111 -14.18 1.41 1.00
N ILE A 112 -13.01 1.50 0.39
CA ILE A 112 -11.95 0.49 0.53
C ILE A 112 -10.83 1.10 1.36
N THR A 113 -10.59 0.51 2.51
CA THR A 113 -9.46 0.85 3.39
C THR A 113 -8.33 -0.14 3.14
N ILE A 114 -7.14 0.37 2.89
CA ILE A 114 -5.93 -0.44 2.71
C ILE A 114 -5.04 -0.29 3.94
N ASP A 115 -4.97 -1.33 4.74
CA ASP A 115 -4.06 -1.43 5.87
C ASP A 115 -2.70 -1.91 5.39
N CYS A 116 -1.65 -1.15 5.70
CA CYS A 116 -0.27 -1.49 5.35
C CYS A 116 0.56 -1.65 6.63
N ASP A 117 0.77 -2.88 7.04
CA ASP A 117 1.56 -3.23 8.22
C ASP A 117 2.98 -3.64 7.84
N VAL A 118 3.96 -2.83 8.24
CA VAL A 118 5.37 -3.14 8.01
C VAL A 118 5.83 -4.17 9.04
N LEU A 119 6.09 -5.39 8.57
CA LEU A 119 6.60 -6.50 9.36
C LEU A 119 8.10 -6.39 9.56
N GLN A 120 8.83 -5.96 8.51
CA GLN A 120 10.26 -5.73 8.51
C GLN A 120 10.60 -4.55 7.61
N GLY A 121 11.38 -3.59 8.12
CA GLY A 121 11.79 -2.39 7.40
C GLY A 121 13.30 -2.39 7.15
N ASP A 122 13.67 -2.39 5.86
CA ASP A 122 15.04 -2.22 5.38
C ASP A 122 15.09 -1.18 4.24
N GLY A 123 14.44 -0.04 4.47
CA GLY A 123 14.25 1.00 3.46
C GLY A 123 13.10 0.70 2.48
N GLY A 124 12.55 1.75 1.86
CA GLY A 124 11.49 1.63 0.84
C GLY A 124 10.14 1.11 1.35
N THR A 125 9.85 1.20 2.65
CA THR A 125 8.57 0.70 3.20
C THR A 125 7.37 1.43 2.62
N ARG A 126 7.44 2.75 2.37
CA ARG A 126 6.35 3.53 1.78
C ARG A 126 6.07 3.12 0.31
N THR A 127 7.10 2.87 -0.47
CA THR A 127 6.96 2.46 -1.87
C THR A 127 6.48 1.01 -1.99
N ALA A 128 6.97 0.12 -1.13
CA ALA A 128 6.45 -1.23 -1.00
C ALA A 128 4.96 -1.23 -0.60
N SER A 129 4.55 -0.34 0.34
CA SER A 129 3.15 -0.19 0.73
C SER A 129 2.26 0.30 -0.42
N VAL A 130 2.73 1.20 -1.28
CA VAL A 130 1.97 1.62 -2.48
C VAL A 130 1.78 0.41 -3.42
N THR A 131 2.84 -0.33 -3.70
CA THR A 131 2.78 -1.46 -4.65
C THR A 131 1.97 -2.63 -4.09
N GLY A 132 2.23 -3.06 -2.85
CA GLY A 132 1.47 -4.14 -2.20
C GLY A 132 0.02 -3.74 -1.94
N GLY A 133 -0.21 -2.49 -1.53
CA GLY A 133 -1.55 -1.93 -1.34
C GLY A 133 -2.36 -1.89 -2.63
N PHE A 134 -1.72 -1.59 -3.77
CA PHE A 134 -2.39 -1.68 -5.07
C PHE A 134 -2.79 -3.12 -5.40
N VAL A 135 -1.94 -4.11 -5.13
CA VAL A 135 -2.28 -5.52 -5.38
C VAL A 135 -3.46 -5.95 -4.50
N ALA A 136 -3.46 -5.61 -3.20
CA ALA A 136 -4.58 -5.91 -2.31
C ALA A 136 -5.88 -5.24 -2.77
N LEU A 137 -5.82 -3.96 -3.19
CA LEU A 137 -6.94 -3.20 -3.76
C LEU A 137 -7.49 -3.85 -5.03
N ALA A 138 -6.61 -4.25 -5.95
CA ALA A 138 -7.01 -4.89 -7.21
C ALA A 138 -7.71 -6.25 -6.98
N LEU A 139 -7.24 -7.02 -6.01
CA LEU A 139 -7.88 -8.27 -5.59
C LEU A 139 -9.28 -8.03 -5.01
N ALA A 140 -9.43 -7.02 -4.14
CA ALA A 140 -10.74 -6.65 -3.59
C ALA A 140 -11.70 -6.17 -4.68
N CYS A 141 -11.27 -5.30 -5.59
CA CYS A 141 -12.08 -4.83 -6.71
C CYS A 141 -12.49 -5.97 -7.66
N ARG A 142 -11.59 -6.92 -7.92
CA ARG A 142 -11.89 -8.12 -8.69
C ARG A 142 -12.97 -8.95 -8.00
N LYS A 143 -12.85 -9.20 -6.71
CA LYS A 143 -13.83 -9.94 -5.91
C LYS A 143 -15.21 -9.27 -5.93
N LEU A 144 -15.27 -7.93 -5.81
CA LEU A 144 -16.54 -7.19 -5.92
C LEU A 144 -17.21 -7.39 -7.31
N ALA A 145 -16.41 -7.38 -8.39
CA ALA A 145 -16.93 -7.60 -9.73
C ALA A 145 -17.39 -9.05 -9.94
N GLU A 146 -16.65 -10.04 -9.44
CA GLU A 146 -17.01 -11.47 -9.51
C GLU A 146 -18.29 -11.78 -8.71
N GLN A 147 -18.56 -11.04 -7.64
CA GLN A 147 -19.78 -11.15 -6.82
C GLN A 147 -20.96 -10.36 -7.40
N GLY A 148 -20.77 -9.61 -8.49
CA GLY A 148 -21.79 -8.74 -9.05
C GLY A 148 -22.13 -7.52 -8.18
N ALA A 149 -21.30 -7.20 -7.19
CA ALA A 149 -21.48 -6.04 -6.32
C ALA A 149 -21.20 -4.70 -7.04
N VAL A 150 -20.41 -4.73 -8.12
CA VAL A 150 -20.15 -3.62 -9.04
C VAL A 150 -20.40 -4.10 -10.48
N GLU A 151 -20.84 -3.18 -11.36
CA GLU A 151 -21.15 -3.52 -12.75
C GLU A 151 -19.91 -3.89 -13.56
N ARG A 152 -18.76 -3.30 -13.23
CA ARG A 152 -17.46 -3.55 -13.86
C ARG A 152 -16.35 -3.38 -12.85
N ASN A 153 -15.18 -3.98 -13.13
CA ASN A 153 -14.02 -3.78 -12.28
C ASN A 153 -13.64 -2.30 -12.21
N PRO A 154 -13.58 -1.69 -11.00
CA PRO A 154 -13.26 -0.27 -10.82
C PRO A 154 -11.80 0.09 -11.13
N ILE A 155 -10.88 -0.88 -11.27
CA ILE A 155 -9.48 -0.60 -11.58
C ILE A 155 -9.35 -0.09 -13.02
N ARG A 156 -8.81 1.13 -13.18
CA ARG A 156 -8.58 1.79 -14.47
C ARG A 156 -7.11 1.85 -14.89
N GLY A 157 -6.18 1.47 -14.02
CA GLY A 157 -4.75 1.52 -14.28
C GLY A 157 -3.95 0.89 -13.16
N PHE A 158 -2.62 0.94 -13.26
CA PHE A 158 -1.71 0.39 -12.26
C PHE A 158 -1.10 1.51 -11.41
N ALA A 159 -0.81 1.19 -10.15
CA ALA A 159 -0.03 2.03 -9.26
C ALA A 159 1.11 1.21 -8.65
N ALA A 160 2.32 1.71 -8.77
CA ALA A 160 3.49 1.13 -8.13
C ALA A 160 4.39 2.24 -7.60
N GLY A 161 5.10 1.96 -6.50
CA GLY A 161 6.07 2.85 -5.91
C GLY A 161 7.48 2.28 -6.03
N ILE A 162 8.42 3.14 -6.41
CA ILE A 162 9.85 2.82 -6.41
C ILE A 162 10.61 3.94 -5.71
N SER A 163 11.68 3.58 -5.00
CA SER A 163 12.62 4.55 -4.43
C SER A 163 13.77 4.75 -5.39
N ALA A 164 14.02 6.00 -5.76
CA ALA A 164 15.19 6.38 -6.54
C ALA A 164 15.84 7.61 -5.91
N GLY A 165 17.13 7.79 -6.14
CA GLY A 165 17.89 8.93 -5.64
C GLY A 165 19.14 9.19 -6.49
N ILE A 166 19.84 10.27 -6.16
CA ILE A 166 21.15 10.61 -6.75
C ILE A 166 22.18 10.50 -5.64
N VAL A 167 23.21 9.69 -5.88
CA VAL A 167 24.35 9.51 -4.99
C VAL A 167 25.62 9.74 -5.80
N ASP A 168 26.47 10.68 -5.38
CA ASP A 168 27.67 11.10 -6.11
C ASP A 168 27.39 11.34 -7.61
N ASP A 169 26.38 12.18 -7.90
CA ASP A 169 25.90 12.55 -9.23
C ASP A 169 25.41 11.36 -10.10
N THR A 170 25.25 10.18 -9.51
CA THR A 170 24.77 8.97 -10.21
C THR A 170 23.34 8.64 -9.76
N PRO A 171 22.35 8.54 -10.70
CA PRO A 171 21.02 8.05 -10.38
C PRO A 171 21.07 6.59 -9.94
N MET A 172 20.34 6.26 -8.87
CA MET A 172 20.26 4.91 -8.29
C MET A 172 18.82 4.54 -7.92
N LEU A 173 18.52 3.24 -8.08
CA LEU A 173 17.29 2.59 -7.61
C LEU A 173 17.45 2.02 -6.20
#